data_2fd09119a2f13f2cbda3a522b6e70338
#
_entry.id   2fd09119a2f13f2cbda3a522b6e70338
#
_cell.length_a   1.000
_cell.length_b   1.000
_cell.length_c   1.000
_cell.angle_alpha   90.00
_cell.angle_beta   90.00
_cell.angle_gamma   90.00
#
_symmetry.space_group_name_H-M   'P 1'
#
loop_
_entity.id
_entity.type
_entity.pdbx_description
1 polymer ?
#
loop_
_entity_poly.entity_id
_entity_poly.type
_entity_poly.pdbx_seq_one_letter_code
_entity_poly.pdbx_strand_id
1 'polypeptide(L)'
;MALISLNRTDVDEYVAHVLKDLEEQRNDVQRQAAMLAEIRESVKQYEQRYGMSSDCIHDAIDAGELVEDRDVGHWIFQYDLLRRVEE
;
A
#
# COMPACT_ATOMS: atom_id res chain seq x y z
N MET A 1 -50.00 1.90 0.03
CA MET A 1 -49.09 2.96 -0.21
C MET A 1 -47.66 2.47 -0.15
N ALA A 2 -46.92 2.79 -1.14
CA ALA A 2 -45.56 2.34 -1.25
C ALA A 2 -44.69 2.85 -0.10
N LEU A 3 -45.05 4.00 0.47
CA LEU A 3 -44.28 4.59 1.57
C LEU A 3 -44.31 3.75 2.83
N ILE A 4 -45.32 2.92 2.97
CA ILE A 4 -45.43 2.05 4.12
C ILE A 4 -44.35 0.97 4.11
N SER A 5 -43.88 0.61 2.94
CA SER A 5 -42.79 -0.37 2.84
C SER A 5 -41.47 0.13 3.40
N LEU A 6 -41.31 1.43 3.54
CA LEU A 6 -40.14 2.01 4.17
C LEU A 6 -40.29 2.00 5.68
N ASN A 7 -40.37 0.83 6.24
CA ASN A 7 -40.48 0.69 7.68
C ASN A 7 -39.08 0.91 8.31
N ARG A 8 -39.02 0.91 9.63
CA ARG A 8 -37.77 1.13 10.34
C ARG A 8 -36.72 0.09 10.04
N THR A 9 -37.14 -1.12 9.76
CA THR A 9 -36.22 -2.21 9.45
C THR A 9 -35.42 -1.93 8.20
N ASP A 10 -36.05 -1.42 7.15
CA ASP A 10 -35.38 -1.10 5.91
C ASP A 10 -34.39 0.04 6.08
N VAL A 11 -34.77 1.07 6.86
CA VAL A 11 -33.92 2.20 7.14
C VAL A 11 -32.71 1.79 7.99
N ASP A 12 -32.96 0.96 9.00
CA ASP A 12 -31.90 0.46 9.87
C ASP A 12 -30.88 -0.38 9.10
N GLU A 13 -31.36 -1.22 8.19
CA GLU A 13 -30.48 -2.02 7.34
C GLU A 13 -29.61 -1.13 6.45
N TYR A 14 -30.21 -0.10 5.87
CA TYR A 14 -29.49 0.86 5.04
C TYR A 14 -28.39 1.57 5.83
N VAL A 15 -28.74 2.08 7.01
CA VAL A 15 -27.79 2.78 7.87
C VAL A 15 -26.66 1.85 8.31
N ALA A 16 -27.00 0.63 8.70
CA ALA A 16 -26.00 -0.36 9.08
C ALA A 16 -25.03 -0.66 7.94
N HIS A 17 -25.55 -0.76 6.72
CA HIS A 17 -24.75 -1.03 5.54
C HIS A 17 -23.79 0.13 5.24
N VAL A 18 -24.26 1.36 5.32
CA VAL A 18 -23.43 2.56 5.12
C VAL A 18 -22.33 2.64 6.17
N LEU A 19 -22.67 2.38 7.43
CA LEU A 19 -21.68 2.39 8.53
C LEU A 19 -20.61 1.32 8.33
N LYS A 20 -21.02 0.14 7.87
CA LYS A 20 -20.09 -0.93 7.59
C LYS A 20 -19.13 -0.56 6.46
N ASP A 21 -19.64 0.06 5.40
CA ASP A 21 -18.81 0.53 4.29
C ASP A 21 -17.78 1.56 4.76
N LEU A 22 -18.20 2.49 5.62
CA LEU A 22 -17.30 3.49 6.19
C LEU A 22 -16.20 2.86 7.05
N GLU A 23 -16.56 1.84 7.84
CA GLU A 23 -15.59 1.11 8.65
C GLU A 23 -14.60 0.36 7.78
N GLU A 24 -15.06 -0.26 6.70
CA GLU A 24 -14.19 -0.95 5.75
C GLU A 24 -13.21 0.01 5.09
N GLN A 25 -13.67 1.20 4.70
CA GLN A 25 -12.80 2.22 4.13
C GLN A 25 -11.73 2.68 5.12
N ARG A 26 -12.11 2.86 6.38
CA ARG A 26 -11.16 3.23 7.43
C ARG A 26 -10.12 2.14 7.64
N ASN A 27 -10.55 0.90 7.69
CA ASN A 27 -9.65 -0.24 7.82
C ASN A 27 -8.70 -0.34 6.63
N ASP A 28 -9.19 -0.07 5.41
CA ASP A 28 -8.36 -0.09 4.21
C ASP A 28 -7.26 0.98 4.28
N VAL A 29 -7.59 2.18 4.75
CA VAL A 29 -6.60 3.25 4.91
C VAL A 29 -5.54 2.86 5.94
N GLN A 30 -5.95 2.26 7.07
CA GLN A 30 -5.02 1.79 8.08
C GLN A 30 -4.14 0.66 7.57
N ARG A 31 -4.70 -0.27 6.81
CA ARG A 31 -3.94 -1.35 6.19
C ARG A 31 -2.92 -0.81 5.20
N GLN A 32 -3.30 0.17 4.40
CA GLN A 32 -2.38 0.81 3.46
C GLN A 32 -1.24 1.49 4.20
N ALA A 33 -1.53 2.21 5.27
CA ALA A 33 -0.51 2.86 6.08
C ALA A 33 0.46 1.85 6.69
N ALA A 34 -0.06 0.75 7.23
CA ALA A 34 0.76 -0.31 7.80
C ALA A 34 1.62 -0.98 6.72
N MET A 35 1.04 -1.25 5.55
CA MET A 35 1.77 -1.84 4.44
C MET A 35 2.90 -0.93 3.96
N LEU A 36 2.64 0.37 3.86
CA LEU A 36 3.66 1.33 3.44
C LEU A 36 4.79 1.42 4.46
N ALA A 37 4.48 1.33 5.75
CA ALA A 37 5.49 1.32 6.79
C ALA A 37 6.38 0.08 6.68
N GLU A 38 5.80 -1.08 6.41
CA GLU A 38 6.56 -2.31 6.18
C GLU A 38 7.44 -2.22 4.94
N ILE A 39 6.91 -1.63 3.87
CA ILE A 39 7.67 -1.44 2.63
C ILE A 39 8.84 -0.49 2.85
N ARG A 40 8.64 0.60 3.57
CA ARG A 40 9.72 1.53 3.91
C ARG A 40 10.83 0.83 4.70
N GLU A 41 10.47 0.03 5.66
CA GLU A 41 11.44 -0.73 6.45
C GLU A 41 12.18 -1.74 5.59
N SER A 42 11.47 -2.43 4.69
CA SER A 42 12.07 -3.38 3.77
C SER A 42 13.08 -2.70 2.84
N VAL A 43 12.71 -1.55 2.28
CA VAL A 43 13.60 -0.77 1.42
C VAL A 43 14.85 -0.35 2.18
N LYS A 44 14.67 0.11 3.42
CA LYS A 44 15.79 0.51 4.27
C LYS A 44 16.74 -0.66 4.55
N GLN A 45 16.19 -1.86 4.79
CA GLN A 45 17.00 -3.05 5.00
C GLN A 45 17.81 -3.41 3.75
N TYR A 46 17.20 -3.30 2.56
CA TYR A 46 17.92 -3.51 1.31
C TYR A 46 19.04 -2.50 1.13
N GLU A 47 18.78 -1.23 1.42
CA GLU A 47 19.80 -0.18 1.34
C GLU A 47 20.99 -0.48 2.25
N GLN A 48 20.73 -0.96 3.46
CA GLN A 48 21.78 -1.34 4.40
C GLN A 48 22.54 -2.57 3.93
N ARG A 49 21.80 -3.56 3.40
CA ARG A 49 22.40 -4.82 2.94
C ARG A 49 23.35 -4.61 1.77
N TYR A 50 22.94 -3.77 0.82
CA TYR A 50 23.73 -3.52 -0.39
C TYR A 50 24.64 -2.29 -0.26
N GLY A 51 24.51 -1.53 0.82
CA GLY A 51 25.37 -0.38 1.07
C GLY A 51 25.15 0.76 0.09
N MET A 52 23.96 0.93 -0.43
CA MET A 52 23.67 1.99 -1.39
C MET A 52 22.24 2.52 -1.20
N SER A 53 22.01 3.75 -1.65
CA SER A 53 20.68 4.35 -1.68
C SER A 53 19.84 3.74 -2.81
N SER A 54 18.53 3.65 -2.59
CA SER A 54 17.62 3.14 -3.62
C SER A 54 17.64 3.97 -4.90
N ASP A 55 17.97 5.24 -4.81
CA ASP A 55 18.11 6.12 -5.97
C ASP A 55 19.20 5.66 -6.93
N CYS A 56 20.17 4.91 -6.43
CA CYS A 56 21.31 4.45 -7.19
C CYS A 56 21.14 3.08 -7.82
N ILE A 57 20.00 2.41 -7.62
CA ILE A 57 19.79 1.03 -8.06
C ILE A 57 20.00 0.89 -9.57
N HIS A 58 19.31 1.73 -10.36
CA HIS A 58 19.35 1.65 -11.83
C HIS A 58 20.75 1.96 -12.36
N ASP A 59 21.40 2.96 -11.79
CA ASP A 59 22.77 3.30 -12.18
C ASP A 59 23.75 2.17 -11.86
N ALA A 60 23.58 1.54 -10.71
CA ALA A 60 24.42 0.41 -10.30
C ALA A 60 24.23 -0.80 -11.21
N ILE A 61 23.01 -1.07 -11.63
CA ILE A 61 22.69 -2.15 -12.58
C ILE A 61 23.33 -1.84 -13.94
N ASP A 62 23.17 -0.63 -14.42
CA ASP A 62 23.73 -0.21 -15.72
C ASP A 62 25.26 -0.25 -15.70
N ALA A 63 25.87 0.06 -14.57
CA ALA A 63 27.32 0.01 -14.41
C ALA A 63 27.88 -1.40 -14.17
N GLY A 64 27.00 -2.39 -14.01
CA GLY A 64 27.41 -3.77 -13.74
C GLY A 64 27.83 -4.01 -12.29
N GLU A 65 27.59 -3.06 -11.40
CA GLU A 65 27.93 -3.18 -9.98
C GLU A 65 26.87 -3.97 -9.20
N LEU A 66 25.63 -4.03 -9.73
CA LEU A 66 24.52 -4.70 -9.09
C LEU A 66 23.82 -5.60 -10.11
N VAL A 67 23.59 -6.85 -9.72
CA VAL A 67 22.86 -7.80 -10.58
C VAL A 67 21.39 -7.72 -10.27
N GLU A 68 20.56 -7.58 -11.31
CA GLU A 68 19.10 -7.55 -11.15
C GLU A 68 18.58 -8.97 -10.96
N ASP A 69 18.77 -9.51 -9.75
CA ASP A 69 18.22 -10.79 -9.36
C ASP A 69 16.83 -10.62 -8.74
N ARG A 70 16.29 -11.69 -8.17
CA ARG A 70 14.96 -11.67 -7.58
C ARG A 70 14.85 -10.67 -6.42
N ASP A 71 15.87 -10.61 -5.57
CA ASP A 71 15.87 -9.71 -4.42
C ASP A 71 15.95 -8.26 -4.85
N VAL A 72 16.83 -7.97 -5.77
CA VAL A 72 16.99 -6.61 -6.30
C VAL A 72 15.74 -6.18 -7.05
N GLY A 73 15.11 -7.07 -7.82
CA GLY A 73 13.86 -6.79 -8.49
C GLY A 73 12.74 -6.45 -7.51
N HIS A 74 12.68 -7.16 -6.39
CA HIS A 74 11.72 -6.89 -5.32
C HIS A 74 11.97 -5.52 -4.67
N TRP A 75 13.23 -5.19 -4.44
CA TRP A 75 13.63 -3.89 -3.91
C TRP A 75 13.20 -2.76 -4.85
N ILE A 76 13.47 -2.89 -6.14
CA ILE A 76 13.07 -1.90 -7.16
C ILE A 76 11.55 -1.70 -7.14
N PHE A 77 10.79 -2.78 -7.13
CA PHE A 77 9.34 -2.73 -7.08
C PHE A 77 8.83 -1.97 -5.86
N GLN A 78 9.36 -2.28 -4.69
CA GLN A 78 8.98 -1.63 -3.45
C GLN A 78 9.34 -0.14 -3.44
N TYR A 79 10.52 0.18 -3.92
CA TYR A 79 10.97 1.56 -4.00
C TYR A 79 10.10 2.38 -4.95
N ASP A 80 9.80 1.85 -6.13
CA ASP A 80 8.94 2.53 -7.10
C ASP A 80 7.53 2.75 -6.53
N LEU A 81 7.02 1.77 -5.80
CA LEU A 81 5.71 1.89 -5.16
C LEU A 81 5.70 3.01 -4.13
N LEU A 82 6.72 3.10 -3.29
CA LEU A 82 6.85 4.18 -2.32
C LEU A 82 6.90 5.56 -2.98
N ARG A 83 7.66 5.69 -4.06
CA ARG A 83 7.77 6.94 -4.78
C ARG A 83 6.43 7.41 -5.32
N ARG A 84 5.65 6.49 -5.87
CA ARG A 84 4.33 6.83 -6.40
C ARG A 84 3.37 7.30 -5.33
N VAL A 85 3.45 6.72 -4.15
CA VAL A 85 2.55 7.06 -3.05
C VAL A 85 2.98 8.37 -2.38
N GLU A 86 4.29 8.62 -2.27
CA GLU A 86 4.83 9.79 -1.60
C GLU A 86 4.85 11.03 -2.50
N GLU A 87 4.74 10.86 -3.80
CA GLU A 87 4.53 11.95 -4.72
C GLU A 87 3.06 12.37 -4.70
#